data_3ad2bf3d8826268ec0a522f9fb36e837
#
_entry.id   3ad2bf3d8826268ec0a522f9fb36e837
#
_cell.length_a   1.000
_cell.length_b   1.000
_cell.length_c   1.000
_cell.angle_alpha   90.00
_cell.angle_beta   90.00
_cell.angle_gamma   90.00
#
_symmetry.space_group_name_H-M   'P 1'
#
loop_
_entity.id
_entity.type
_entity.pdbx_description
1 polymer ?
#
loop_
_entity_poly.entity_id
_entity_poly.type
_entity_poly.pdbx_seq_one_letter_code
_entity_poly.pdbx_strand_id
1 'polypeptide(L)'
;KIWIEAEAFLLDSPGLESKPLLEHLIEKHPDQINQSHLRTFQRRVKSWRLKSGSKQEVFFDQNRKPGECMELDWTDMNALEIIVAGEHYLHKLIHLVLPYSNYEGAVRCRSESILAIKKVLKHFLYSLNVTPLVLQVDNSSAATHQIKKTAAERGFNEDLIKIADYYGFSLRATNV
;
A
#
# COMPACT_ATOMS: atom_id res chain seq x y z
N LYS A 1 -23.36 27.70 -17.12
CA LYS A 1 -23.73 26.52 -17.96
C LYS A 1 -22.47 25.74 -18.42
N ILE A 2 -21.48 26.40 -19.03
CA ILE A 2 -20.26 25.76 -19.56
C ILE A 2 -19.49 24.97 -18.50
N TRP A 3 -19.41 25.48 -17.25
CA TRP A 3 -18.71 24.77 -16.17
C TRP A 3 -19.38 23.44 -15.79
N ILE A 4 -20.70 23.36 -15.79
CA ILE A 4 -21.43 22.11 -15.50
C ILE A 4 -21.08 21.05 -16.55
N GLU A 5 -20.93 21.45 -17.81
CA GLU A 5 -20.50 20.57 -18.87
C GLU A 5 -19.04 20.12 -18.69
N ALA A 6 -18.16 21.06 -18.33
CA ALA A 6 -16.78 20.73 -17.98
C ALA A 6 -16.68 19.74 -16.81
N GLU A 7 -17.51 19.89 -15.80
CA GLU A 7 -17.57 18.97 -14.65
C GLU A 7 -18.03 17.57 -15.07
N ALA A 8 -18.97 17.44 -15.98
CA ALA A 8 -19.41 16.15 -16.50
C ALA A 8 -18.25 15.40 -17.18
N PHE A 9 -17.47 16.08 -18.01
CA PHE A 9 -16.27 15.49 -18.63
C PHE A 9 -15.21 15.10 -17.62
N LEU A 10 -15.00 15.92 -16.58
CA LEU A 10 -14.02 15.63 -15.54
C LEU A 10 -14.46 14.51 -14.60
N LEU A 11 -15.75 14.28 -14.42
CA LEU A 11 -16.30 13.14 -13.66
C LEU A 11 -16.11 11.83 -14.44
N ASP A 12 -16.36 11.87 -15.73
CA ASP A 12 -16.19 10.72 -16.61
C ASP A 12 -14.69 10.39 -16.82
N SER A 13 -13.86 11.39 -16.98
CA SER A 13 -12.42 11.26 -17.22
C SER A 13 -11.61 12.21 -16.30
N PRO A 14 -11.35 11.86 -15.03
CA PRO A 14 -10.68 12.73 -14.07
C PRO A 14 -9.27 13.19 -14.47
N GLY A 15 -8.58 12.39 -15.31
CA GLY A 15 -7.26 12.67 -15.84
C GLY A 15 -7.23 13.67 -17.02
N LEU A 16 -8.40 14.06 -17.55
CA LEU A 16 -8.48 14.91 -18.73
C LEU A 16 -7.78 16.26 -18.53
N GLU A 17 -6.85 16.59 -19.39
CA GLU A 17 -6.12 17.86 -19.28
C GLU A 17 -7.04 19.07 -19.51
N SER A 18 -6.78 20.13 -18.76
CA SER A 18 -7.61 21.35 -18.79
C SER A 18 -7.54 22.11 -20.10
N LYS A 19 -6.41 22.03 -20.85
CA LYS A 19 -6.27 22.75 -22.11
C LYS A 19 -7.09 22.12 -23.24
N PRO A 20 -6.99 20.79 -23.52
CA PRO A 20 -7.86 20.13 -24.51
C PRO A 20 -9.35 20.24 -24.16
N LEU A 21 -9.71 20.17 -22.87
CA LEU A 21 -11.10 20.35 -22.43
C LEU A 21 -11.61 21.76 -22.74
N LEU A 22 -10.78 22.78 -22.50
CA LEU A 22 -11.15 24.15 -22.84
C LEU A 22 -11.31 24.33 -24.34
N GLU A 23 -10.39 23.79 -25.16
CA GLU A 23 -10.43 23.85 -26.63
C GLU A 23 -11.74 23.24 -27.17
N HIS A 24 -12.11 22.07 -26.67
CA HIS A 24 -13.39 21.43 -26.99
C HIS A 24 -14.60 22.31 -26.61
N LEU A 25 -14.57 22.95 -25.45
CA LEU A 25 -15.65 23.83 -25.01
C LEU A 25 -15.71 25.14 -25.82
N ILE A 26 -14.56 25.64 -26.34
CA ILE A 26 -14.53 26.79 -27.26
C ILE A 26 -15.19 26.46 -28.60
N GLU A 27 -14.89 25.28 -29.16
CA GLU A 27 -15.52 24.82 -30.41
C GLU A 27 -17.04 24.72 -30.26
N LYS A 28 -17.52 24.29 -29.11
CA LYS A 28 -18.94 24.13 -28.84
C LYS A 28 -19.67 25.44 -28.45
N HIS A 29 -18.96 26.36 -27.84
CA HIS A 29 -19.51 27.61 -27.30
C HIS A 29 -18.64 28.84 -27.68
N PRO A 30 -18.40 29.14 -28.98
CA PRO A 30 -17.43 30.14 -29.42
C PRO A 30 -17.76 31.57 -28.94
N ASP A 31 -19.05 31.86 -28.76
CA ASP A 31 -19.51 33.21 -28.30
C ASP A 31 -19.40 33.43 -26.78
N GLN A 32 -19.16 32.36 -25.98
CA GLN A 32 -19.21 32.43 -24.52
C GLN A 32 -17.86 32.21 -23.86
N ILE A 33 -16.94 31.52 -24.53
CA ILE A 33 -15.61 31.17 -23.98
C ILE A 33 -14.56 31.23 -25.11
N ASN A 34 -13.36 31.67 -24.76
CA ASN A 34 -12.23 31.77 -25.67
C ASN A 34 -10.90 31.47 -24.99
N GLN A 35 -9.80 31.48 -25.73
CA GLN A 35 -8.45 31.16 -25.24
C GLN A 35 -7.96 32.05 -24.07
N SER A 36 -8.45 33.28 -23.95
CA SER A 36 -8.06 34.17 -22.85
C SER A 36 -8.51 33.65 -21.47
N HIS A 37 -9.51 32.76 -21.44
CA HIS A 37 -10.03 32.13 -20.23
C HIS A 37 -9.19 30.96 -19.73
N LEU A 38 -8.13 30.52 -20.47
CA LEU A 38 -7.35 29.34 -20.14
C LEU A 38 -6.84 29.33 -18.70
N ARG A 39 -6.25 30.43 -18.24
CA ARG A 39 -5.65 30.50 -16.89
C ARG A 39 -6.71 30.40 -15.79
N THR A 40 -7.86 31.04 -16.00
CA THR A 40 -8.98 30.97 -15.07
C THR A 40 -9.61 29.57 -15.06
N PHE A 41 -9.74 28.96 -16.23
CA PHE A 41 -10.25 27.60 -16.37
C PHE A 41 -9.34 26.58 -15.70
N GLN A 42 -8.03 26.66 -15.93
CA GLN A 42 -7.03 25.80 -15.28
C GLN A 42 -7.10 25.88 -13.75
N ARG A 43 -7.21 27.11 -13.20
CA ARG A 43 -7.39 27.30 -11.75
C ARG A 43 -8.65 26.66 -11.23
N ARG A 44 -9.74 26.74 -11.99
CA ARG A 44 -11.03 26.17 -11.62
C ARG A 44 -11.00 24.63 -11.68
N VAL A 45 -10.41 24.05 -12.71
CA VAL A 45 -10.17 22.58 -12.80
C VAL A 45 -9.30 22.10 -11.64
N LYS A 46 -8.21 22.81 -11.33
CA LYS A 46 -7.36 22.48 -10.17
C LYS A 46 -8.17 22.51 -8.86
N SER A 47 -8.96 23.55 -8.65
CA SER A 47 -9.82 23.66 -7.45
C SER A 47 -10.88 22.57 -7.38
N TRP A 48 -11.46 22.18 -8.50
CA TRP A 48 -12.42 21.09 -8.59
C TRP A 48 -11.76 19.74 -8.26
N ARG A 49 -10.57 19.45 -8.81
CA ARG A 49 -9.80 18.23 -8.49
C ARG A 49 -9.49 18.11 -7.01
N LEU A 50 -9.21 19.22 -6.33
CA LEU A 50 -8.97 19.22 -4.88
C LEU A 50 -10.22 18.92 -4.04
N LYS A 51 -11.42 19.22 -4.57
CA LYS A 51 -12.70 19.09 -3.83
C LYS A 51 -13.47 17.84 -4.21
N SER A 52 -13.51 17.51 -5.49
CA SER A 52 -14.41 16.52 -6.07
C SER A 52 -13.69 15.50 -6.96
N GLY A 53 -12.39 15.69 -7.26
CA GLY A 53 -11.57 14.76 -8.00
C GLY A 53 -11.27 13.49 -7.22
N SER A 54 -10.80 12.46 -7.91
CA SER A 54 -10.26 11.25 -7.27
C SER A 54 -9.19 11.66 -6.24
N LYS A 55 -9.18 10.99 -5.08
CA LYS A 55 -8.14 11.22 -4.07
C LYS A 55 -6.78 11.06 -4.74
N GLN A 56 -6.01 12.13 -4.80
CA GLN A 56 -4.60 12.01 -5.19
C GLN A 56 -3.89 11.24 -4.08
N GLU A 57 -3.25 10.15 -4.44
CA GLU A 57 -2.32 9.49 -3.53
C GLU A 57 -1.17 10.46 -3.25
N VAL A 58 -1.02 10.84 -2.00
CA VAL A 58 0.09 11.67 -1.56
C VAL A 58 1.23 10.73 -1.20
N PHE A 59 2.24 10.69 -2.05
CA PHE A 59 3.48 9.99 -1.73
C PHE A 59 4.35 10.88 -0.86
N PHE A 60 4.62 10.43 0.34
CA PHE A 60 5.64 11.05 1.19
C PHE A 60 6.97 10.37 0.91
N ASP A 61 8.00 11.16 0.69
CA ASP A 61 9.38 10.65 0.60
C ASP A 61 9.72 9.92 1.89
N GLN A 62 9.88 8.60 1.79
CA GLN A 62 10.32 7.80 2.92
C GLN A 62 11.84 7.72 2.86
N ASN A 63 12.50 8.41 3.78
CA ASN A 63 13.96 8.35 3.92
C ASN A 63 14.36 7.00 4.54
N ARG A 64 14.38 5.95 3.72
CA ARG A 64 14.74 4.58 4.10
C ARG A 64 16.24 4.40 4.01
N LYS A 65 16.82 3.72 5.00
CA LYS A 65 18.26 3.43 5.04
C LYS A 65 18.51 1.94 4.77
N PRO A 66 19.65 1.59 4.17
CA PRO A 66 20.00 0.18 3.95
C PRO A 66 20.13 -0.55 5.29
N GLY A 67 19.55 -1.75 5.36
CA GLY A 67 19.60 -2.61 6.56
C GLY A 67 18.81 -2.10 7.77
N GLU A 68 18.09 -1.00 7.67
CA GLU A 68 17.32 -0.44 8.79
C GLU A 68 16.07 -1.28 9.10
N CYS A 69 15.31 -1.67 8.08
CA CYS A 69 14.01 -2.30 8.27
C CYS A 69 13.77 -3.45 7.31
N MET A 70 13.09 -4.47 7.78
CA MET A 70 12.37 -5.47 6.99
C MET A 70 10.89 -5.41 7.37
N GLU A 71 10.01 -5.53 6.39
CA GLU A 71 8.55 -5.48 6.56
C GLU A 71 7.96 -6.86 6.26
N LEU A 72 7.09 -7.33 7.14
CA LEU A 72 6.40 -8.61 7.00
C LEU A 72 4.91 -8.36 6.74
N ASP A 73 4.39 -9.03 5.72
CA ASP A 73 2.98 -8.93 5.34
C ASP A 73 2.42 -10.29 4.88
N TRP A 74 1.09 -10.39 4.85
CA TRP A 74 0.34 -11.55 4.46
C TRP A 74 -0.49 -11.27 3.21
N THR A 75 -0.49 -12.22 2.28
CA THR A 75 -1.32 -12.14 1.07
C THR A 75 -2.18 -13.39 0.96
N ASP A 76 -3.49 -13.19 0.82
CA ASP A 76 -4.42 -14.27 0.50
C ASP A 76 -4.35 -14.57 -1.00
N MET A 77 -4.06 -15.84 -1.33
CA MET A 77 -3.90 -16.30 -2.71
C MET A 77 -5.11 -17.07 -3.22
N ASN A 78 -6.19 -17.15 -2.43
CA ASN A 78 -7.38 -17.91 -2.80
C ASN A 78 -8.08 -17.35 -4.06
N ALA A 79 -7.96 -16.04 -4.31
CA ALA A 79 -8.47 -15.39 -5.52
C ALA A 79 -7.82 -15.89 -6.83
N LEU A 80 -6.68 -16.59 -6.76
CA LEU A 80 -6.06 -17.20 -7.94
C LEU A 80 -6.73 -18.51 -8.37
N GLU A 81 -7.65 -19.04 -7.58
CA GLU A 81 -8.42 -20.27 -7.90
C GLU A 81 -7.55 -21.45 -8.35
N ILE A 82 -6.37 -21.61 -7.74
CA ILE A 82 -5.44 -22.68 -8.09
C ILE A 82 -6.07 -24.04 -7.77
N ILE A 83 -6.04 -24.95 -8.75
CA ILE A 83 -6.54 -26.33 -8.60
C ILE A 83 -5.35 -27.28 -8.60
N VAL A 84 -5.29 -28.16 -7.58
CA VAL A 84 -4.31 -29.23 -7.47
C VAL A 84 -5.04 -30.55 -7.26
N ALA A 85 -4.78 -31.51 -8.10
CA ALA A 85 -5.44 -32.83 -8.08
C ALA A 85 -6.99 -32.76 -8.10
N GLY A 86 -7.56 -31.77 -8.79
CA GLY A 86 -9.00 -31.58 -8.92
C GLY A 86 -9.65 -30.80 -7.77
N GLU A 87 -8.91 -30.39 -6.75
CA GLU A 87 -9.40 -29.64 -5.60
C GLU A 87 -8.84 -28.23 -5.55
N HIS A 88 -9.61 -27.26 -5.04
CA HIS A 88 -9.14 -25.91 -4.81
C HIS A 88 -8.02 -25.90 -3.77
N TYR A 89 -6.87 -25.36 -4.18
CA TYR A 89 -5.71 -25.26 -3.33
C TYR A 89 -5.66 -23.91 -2.58
N LEU A 90 -6.37 -23.86 -1.45
CA LEU A 90 -6.41 -22.66 -0.61
C LEU A 90 -5.08 -22.44 0.12
N HIS A 91 -4.49 -21.27 -0.05
CA HIS A 91 -3.22 -20.93 0.60
C HIS A 91 -3.02 -19.44 0.73
N LYS A 92 -2.07 -19.07 1.58
CA LYS A 92 -1.58 -17.71 1.76
C LYS A 92 -0.09 -17.66 1.45
N LEU A 93 0.39 -16.48 1.14
CA LEU A 93 1.81 -16.16 1.19
C LEU A 93 2.09 -15.30 2.42
N ILE A 94 3.21 -15.58 3.07
CA ILE A 94 3.86 -14.65 3.97
C ILE A 94 5.11 -14.14 3.28
N HIS A 95 5.29 -12.84 3.22
CA HIS A 95 6.45 -12.27 2.56
C HIS A 95 7.17 -11.26 3.43
N LEU A 96 8.46 -11.11 3.19
CA LEU A 96 9.34 -10.13 3.78
C LEU A 96 9.91 -9.25 2.68
N VAL A 97 9.95 -7.96 2.93
CA VAL A 97 10.50 -6.96 2.01
C VAL A 97 11.54 -6.13 2.75
N LEU A 98 12.64 -5.81 2.08
CA LEU A 98 13.57 -4.77 2.50
C LEU A 98 13.21 -3.47 1.78
N PRO A 99 12.57 -2.51 2.44
CA PRO A 99 12.01 -1.34 1.77
C PRO A 99 13.03 -0.44 1.06
N TYR A 100 14.29 -0.50 1.46
CA TYR A 100 15.37 0.26 0.81
C TYR A 100 15.72 -0.27 -0.57
N SER A 101 15.85 -1.60 -0.70
CA SER A 101 16.31 -2.24 -1.94
C SER A 101 15.19 -2.87 -2.76
N ASN A 102 13.98 -2.95 -2.20
CA ASN A 102 12.87 -3.76 -2.70
C ASN A 102 13.22 -5.24 -2.88
N TYR A 103 14.26 -5.71 -2.18
CA TYR A 103 14.53 -7.14 -2.12
C TYR A 103 13.45 -7.82 -1.31
N GLU A 104 12.85 -8.86 -1.85
CA GLU A 104 11.75 -9.57 -1.22
C GLU A 104 11.93 -11.09 -1.29
N GLY A 105 11.30 -11.77 -0.35
CA GLY A 105 11.19 -13.21 -0.31
C GLY A 105 9.85 -13.64 0.26
N ALA A 106 9.25 -14.67 -0.32
CA ALA A 106 7.95 -15.18 0.10
C ALA A 106 7.97 -16.68 0.37
N VAL A 107 7.14 -17.09 1.32
CA VAL A 107 6.94 -18.49 1.65
C VAL A 107 5.46 -18.81 1.70
N ARG A 108 5.06 -19.89 1.06
CA ARG A 108 3.71 -20.40 1.09
C ARG A 108 3.35 -20.97 2.47
N CYS A 109 2.19 -20.65 2.96
CA CYS A 109 1.61 -21.15 4.21
C CYS A 109 0.11 -21.42 4.07
N ARG A 110 -0.47 -22.16 5.01
CA ARG A 110 -1.91 -22.43 5.03
C ARG A 110 -2.68 -21.39 5.84
N SER A 111 -2.05 -20.79 6.81
CA SER A 111 -2.67 -19.84 7.74
C SER A 111 -1.65 -18.84 8.25
N GLU A 112 -2.14 -17.73 8.74
CA GLU A 112 -1.36 -16.75 9.50
C GLU A 112 -1.00 -17.36 10.85
N SER A 113 0.24 -17.73 11.03
CA SER A 113 0.72 -18.39 12.25
C SER A 113 2.16 -18.04 12.56
N ILE A 114 2.52 -18.12 13.85
CA ILE A 114 3.92 -17.94 14.29
C ILE A 114 4.89 -18.91 13.60
N LEU A 115 4.43 -20.12 13.25
CA LEU A 115 5.23 -21.09 12.52
C LEU A 115 5.55 -20.61 11.10
N ALA A 116 4.61 -19.97 10.43
CA ALA A 116 4.84 -19.36 9.12
C ALA A 116 5.84 -18.21 9.22
N ILE A 117 5.71 -17.35 10.25
CA ILE A 117 6.68 -16.28 10.54
C ILE A 117 8.09 -16.87 10.76
N LYS A 118 8.22 -17.88 11.61
CA LYS A 118 9.50 -18.58 11.83
C LYS A 118 10.12 -19.07 10.54
N LYS A 119 9.31 -19.68 9.67
CA LYS A 119 9.75 -20.25 8.41
C LYS A 119 10.24 -19.19 7.44
N VAL A 120 9.50 -18.10 7.25
CA VAL A 120 9.90 -17.02 6.34
C VAL A 120 11.14 -16.28 6.84
N LEU A 121 11.20 -15.97 8.14
CA LEU A 121 12.37 -15.32 8.75
C LEU A 121 13.63 -16.14 8.58
N LYS A 122 13.56 -17.44 8.91
CA LYS A 122 14.70 -18.35 8.73
C LYS A 122 15.17 -18.39 7.27
N HIS A 123 14.24 -18.54 6.34
CA HIS A 123 14.58 -18.62 4.91
C HIS A 123 15.17 -17.29 4.41
N PHE A 124 14.54 -16.18 4.74
CA PHE A 124 14.92 -14.86 4.26
C PHE A 124 16.27 -14.39 4.84
N LEU A 125 16.46 -14.47 6.16
CA LEU A 125 17.70 -14.08 6.82
C LEU A 125 18.88 -14.96 6.43
N TYR A 126 18.63 -16.27 6.22
CA TYR A 126 19.66 -17.18 5.71
C TYR A 126 20.10 -16.81 4.29
N SER A 127 19.15 -16.47 3.41
CA SER A 127 19.44 -16.05 2.04
C SER A 127 20.17 -14.70 1.96
N LEU A 128 19.83 -13.78 2.86
CA LEU A 128 20.48 -12.47 2.95
C LEU A 128 21.89 -12.55 3.56
N ASN A 129 22.12 -13.51 4.44
CA ASN A 129 23.33 -13.64 5.28
C ASN A 129 23.60 -12.38 6.15
N VAL A 130 22.57 -11.57 6.41
CA VAL A 130 22.59 -10.39 7.29
C VAL A 130 21.23 -10.26 7.98
N THR A 131 21.20 -9.54 9.11
CA THR A 131 19.97 -9.25 9.85
C THR A 131 19.71 -7.75 9.83
N PRO A 132 18.57 -7.28 9.29
CA PRO A 132 18.14 -5.90 9.42
C PRO A 132 17.87 -5.53 10.90
N LEU A 133 17.95 -4.24 11.23
CA LEU A 133 17.81 -3.77 12.61
C LEU A 133 16.40 -3.89 13.17
N VAL A 134 15.37 -3.76 12.33
CA VAL A 134 13.97 -3.76 12.74
C VAL A 134 13.14 -4.69 11.87
N LEU A 135 12.31 -5.52 12.48
CA LEU A 135 11.20 -6.20 11.81
C LEU A 135 9.92 -5.42 12.08
N GLN A 136 9.33 -4.86 11.05
CA GLN A 136 8.01 -4.26 11.10
C GLN A 136 6.95 -5.29 10.72
N VAL A 137 5.94 -5.44 11.56
CA VAL A 137 4.81 -6.36 11.35
C VAL A 137 3.50 -5.57 11.41
N ASP A 138 2.49 -6.08 10.71
CA ASP A 138 1.13 -5.62 10.88
C ASP A 138 0.56 -6.04 12.25
N ASN A 139 -0.65 -5.59 12.55
CA ASN A 139 -1.35 -5.96 13.79
C ASN A 139 -2.05 -7.33 13.72
N SER A 140 -1.54 -8.27 12.91
CA SER A 140 -2.10 -9.62 12.83
C SER A 140 -1.97 -10.38 14.16
N SER A 141 -2.93 -11.26 14.44
CA SER A 141 -2.94 -12.07 15.66
C SER A 141 -1.74 -13.04 15.77
N ALA A 142 -1.10 -13.34 14.66
CA ALA A 142 0.12 -14.17 14.64
C ALA A 142 1.35 -13.44 15.18
N ALA A 143 1.44 -12.13 14.94
CA ALA A 143 2.56 -11.29 15.34
C ALA A 143 2.30 -10.56 16.66
N THR A 144 1.05 -10.16 16.90
CA THR A 144 0.66 -9.34 18.06
C THR A 144 -0.54 -9.94 18.79
N HIS A 145 -0.65 -9.70 20.07
CA HIS A 145 -1.83 -10.02 20.87
C HIS A 145 -2.29 -8.82 21.68
N GLN A 146 -3.59 -8.77 21.97
CA GLN A 146 -4.15 -7.69 22.77
C GLN A 146 -3.88 -7.94 24.26
N ILE A 147 -3.12 -7.07 24.92
CA ILE A 147 -2.76 -7.20 26.33
C ILE A 147 -3.90 -6.72 27.23
N LYS A 148 -4.69 -5.72 26.81
CA LYS A 148 -5.85 -5.20 27.54
C LYS A 148 -7.03 -4.92 26.60
N LYS A 149 -8.26 -4.85 27.17
CA LYS A 149 -9.50 -4.56 26.43
C LYS A 149 -9.53 -3.18 25.72
N THR A 150 -8.58 -2.30 25.99
CA THR A 150 -8.40 -1.01 25.32
C THR A 150 -7.42 -1.17 24.16
N ALA A 151 -7.78 -0.73 22.99
CA ALA A 151 -7.05 -0.92 21.72
C ALA A 151 -5.60 -0.37 21.68
N ALA A 152 -5.14 0.30 22.71
CA ALA A 152 -3.88 1.04 22.75
C ALA A 152 -2.63 0.23 23.15
N GLU A 153 -2.78 -0.96 23.78
CA GLU A 153 -1.63 -1.75 24.24
C GLU A 153 -1.68 -3.16 23.64
N ARG A 154 -1.05 -3.33 22.48
CA ARG A 154 -0.77 -4.64 21.89
C ARG A 154 0.65 -5.05 22.22
N GLY A 155 0.83 -6.28 22.69
CA GLY A 155 2.14 -6.91 22.87
C GLY A 155 2.48 -7.81 21.70
N PHE A 156 3.77 -8.04 21.46
CA PHE A 156 4.20 -9.03 20.50
C PHE A 156 4.05 -10.44 21.04
N ASN A 157 3.85 -11.39 20.16
CA ASN A 157 3.85 -12.81 20.48
C ASN A 157 5.20 -13.20 21.12
N GLU A 158 5.18 -13.92 22.27
CA GLU A 158 6.39 -14.31 23.00
C GLU A 158 7.41 -15.09 22.15
N ASP A 159 6.93 -15.94 21.26
CA ASP A 159 7.81 -16.69 20.38
C ASP A 159 8.45 -15.78 19.33
N LEU A 160 7.75 -14.72 18.90
CA LEU A 160 8.32 -13.72 18.00
C LEU A 160 9.40 -12.89 18.72
N ILE A 161 9.19 -12.56 19.99
CA ILE A 161 10.20 -11.89 20.83
C ILE A 161 11.47 -12.77 20.93
N LYS A 162 11.32 -14.06 21.22
CA LYS A 162 12.47 -15.01 21.27
C LYS A 162 13.23 -15.09 19.96
N ILE A 163 12.52 -15.01 18.82
CA ILE A 163 13.15 -14.99 17.49
C ILE A 163 13.91 -13.68 17.28
N ALA A 164 13.31 -12.55 17.66
CA ALA A 164 13.94 -11.25 17.57
C ALA A 164 15.23 -11.19 18.37
N ASP A 165 15.20 -11.67 19.61
CA ASP A 165 16.39 -11.77 20.48
C ASP A 165 17.47 -12.68 19.87
N TYR A 166 17.07 -13.83 19.32
CA TYR A 166 18.00 -14.77 18.71
C TYR A 166 18.73 -14.20 17.47
N TYR A 167 18.02 -13.47 16.62
CA TYR A 167 18.60 -12.88 15.41
C TYR A 167 19.14 -11.46 15.62
N GLY A 168 18.82 -10.82 16.76
CA GLY A 168 19.33 -9.50 17.11
C GLY A 168 18.63 -8.34 16.41
N PHE A 169 17.33 -8.46 16.10
CA PHE A 169 16.52 -7.35 15.56
C PHE A 169 15.45 -6.91 16.58
N SER A 170 15.02 -5.66 16.49
CA SER A 170 13.89 -5.15 17.27
C SER A 170 12.55 -5.32 16.52
N LEU A 171 11.45 -5.35 17.26
CA LEU A 171 10.10 -5.48 16.71
C LEU A 171 9.41 -4.11 16.68
N ARG A 172 8.70 -3.82 15.60
CA ARG A 172 7.87 -2.62 15.45
C ARG A 172 6.52 -3.01 14.85
N ALA A 173 5.43 -2.60 15.49
CA ALA A 173 4.09 -2.72 14.91
C ALA A 173 3.79 -1.54 13.99
N THR A 174 3.07 -1.78 12.90
CA THR A 174 2.55 -0.72 12.05
C THR A 174 1.49 0.08 12.82
N ASN A 175 1.64 1.41 12.86
CA ASN A 175 0.62 2.28 13.43
C ASN A 175 -0.63 2.25 12.53
N VAL A 176 -1.79 2.01 13.14
CA VAL A 176 -3.10 2.10 12.50
C VAL A 176 -3.63 3.52 12.67
#